data_8c17aacc2f8e1de19db32bf445a0a8de
#
_entry.id   8c17aacc2f8e1de19db32bf445a0a8de
#
_cell.length_a   1.000
_cell.length_b   1.000
_cell.length_c   1.000
_cell.angle_alpha   90.00
_cell.angle_beta   90.00
_cell.angle_gamma   90.00
#
_symmetry.space_group_name_H-M   'P 1'
#
loop_
_entity.id
_entity.type
_entity.pdbx_description
1 polymer ?
#
loop_
_entity_poly.entity_id
_entity_poly.type
_entity_poly.pdbx_seq_one_letter_code
_entity_poly.pdbx_strand_id
1 'polypeptide(L)'
;MKVLIIGFGSIGKKHFLALKNLNHEVSLLSLSAKKEEFKNTPIYRSLKECDLNEFDLFIIANITTEHFNTLKTLDGLVKDKTILVEKPLFEKSQNFTSLKNHIYVAYLLRFNPVIVALKRLLKGEKIYFASLVCNSYLPHWRALDYRQNYSAKKELGGGVLLDLSHEIDLAFFLFKDLELIYSQNAKISELDITSDDFAFLALKNSQETKIHIELDYFSKFNKREMTIHTLEKSFKADLINNKIKIYHKNQSQKILNFENNTIKTLQNLHQAVFEKNNKLCDLKQALKVLEICDKVRKKNG
;
A
#
# COMPACT_ATOMS: atom_id res chain seq x y z
N MET A 1 17.51 0.16 16.63
CA MET A 1 16.65 1.36 16.62
C MET A 1 15.45 1.10 17.50
N LYS A 2 14.94 2.13 18.16
CA LYS A 2 13.72 2.09 18.98
C LYS A 2 12.51 2.49 18.12
N VAL A 3 11.48 1.65 18.09
CA VAL A 3 10.29 1.82 17.23
C VAL A 3 9.03 1.80 18.07
N LEU A 4 8.15 2.78 17.87
CA LEU A 4 6.80 2.78 18.45
C LEU A 4 5.77 2.42 17.37
N ILE A 5 5.02 1.33 17.57
CA ILE A 5 3.87 0.97 16.73
C ILE A 5 2.59 1.47 17.39
N ILE A 6 1.87 2.34 16.69
CA ILE A 6 0.59 2.93 17.10
C ILE A 6 -0.54 2.17 16.41
N GLY A 7 -1.28 1.37 17.18
CA GLY A 7 -2.27 0.42 16.65
C GLY A 7 -1.72 -1.00 16.52
N PHE A 8 -2.43 -1.98 17.08
CA PHE A 8 -1.98 -3.38 17.13
C PHE A 8 -3.01 -4.35 16.55
N GLY A 9 -3.61 -3.96 15.42
CA GLY A 9 -4.46 -4.82 14.59
C GLY A 9 -3.63 -5.82 13.77
N SER A 10 -4.24 -6.42 12.76
CA SER A 10 -3.59 -7.44 11.90
C SER A 10 -2.28 -6.94 11.28
N ILE A 11 -2.24 -5.70 10.77
CA ILE A 11 -1.03 -5.17 10.14
C ILE A 11 0.02 -4.73 11.17
N GLY A 12 -0.40 -4.14 12.29
CA GLY A 12 0.51 -3.79 13.40
C GLY A 12 1.25 -5.01 13.95
N LYS A 13 0.58 -6.17 14.05
CA LYS A 13 1.21 -7.45 14.42
C LYS A 13 2.26 -7.91 13.41
N LYS A 14 2.02 -7.71 12.11
CA LYS A 14 2.99 -8.04 11.05
C LYS A 14 4.21 -7.12 11.09
N HIS A 15 4.02 -5.82 11.32
CA HIS A 15 5.12 -4.88 11.53
C HIS A 15 5.96 -5.28 12.74
N PHE A 16 5.30 -5.59 13.86
CA PHE A 16 5.97 -6.06 15.08
C PHE A 16 6.87 -7.27 14.80
N LEU A 17 6.31 -8.31 14.18
CA LEU A 17 7.07 -9.51 13.84
C LEU A 17 8.25 -9.23 12.90
N ALA A 18 8.02 -8.42 11.86
CA ALA A 18 9.08 -8.06 10.91
C ALA A 18 10.24 -7.30 11.59
N LEU A 19 9.93 -6.37 12.49
CA LEU A 19 10.93 -5.58 13.23
C LEU A 19 11.68 -6.40 14.27
N LYS A 20 10.98 -7.28 15.00
CA LYS A 20 11.62 -8.22 15.95
C LYS A 20 12.58 -9.16 15.22
N ASN A 21 12.22 -9.65 14.04
CA ASN A 21 13.12 -10.47 13.19
C ASN A 21 14.35 -9.69 12.66
N LEU A 22 14.28 -8.35 12.67
CA LEU A 22 15.40 -7.46 12.36
C LEU A 22 16.17 -7.01 13.62
N ASN A 23 15.87 -7.59 14.80
CA ASN A 23 16.49 -7.28 16.09
C ASN A 23 16.33 -5.81 16.53
N HIS A 24 15.18 -5.17 16.21
CA HIS A 24 14.86 -3.84 16.68
C HIS A 24 14.12 -3.87 18.03
N GLU A 25 14.30 -2.81 18.82
CA GLU A 25 13.53 -2.57 20.04
C GLU A 25 12.16 -2.03 19.65
N VAL A 26 11.09 -2.75 19.98
CA VAL A 26 9.73 -2.38 19.59
C VAL A 26 8.88 -2.17 20.84
N SER A 27 8.21 -1.02 20.88
CA SER A 27 7.18 -0.69 21.83
C SER A 27 5.83 -0.55 21.13
N LEU A 28 4.75 -0.77 21.86
CA LEU A 28 3.38 -0.72 21.33
C LEU A 28 2.59 0.39 22.01
N LEU A 29 1.82 1.14 21.23
CA LEU A 29 0.75 1.97 21.73
C LEU A 29 -0.58 1.36 21.26
N SER A 30 -1.29 0.70 22.18
CA SER A 30 -2.48 -0.06 21.84
C SER A 30 -3.39 -0.25 23.05
N LEU A 31 -4.69 -0.07 22.84
CA LEU A 31 -5.71 -0.34 23.87
C LEU A 31 -6.01 -1.84 24.00
N SER A 32 -5.81 -2.63 22.94
CA SER A 32 -6.17 -4.05 22.87
C SER A 32 -5.04 -5.02 23.18
N ALA A 33 -3.77 -4.59 23.07
CA ALA A 33 -2.63 -5.47 23.36
C ALA A 33 -2.55 -5.82 24.85
N LYS A 34 -2.41 -7.11 25.16
CA LYS A 34 -2.30 -7.60 26.54
C LYS A 34 -0.84 -7.78 26.92
N LYS A 35 -0.45 -7.32 28.13
CA LYS A 35 0.95 -7.38 28.59
C LYS A 35 1.46 -8.82 28.70
N GLU A 36 0.59 -9.75 29.04
CA GLU A 36 0.91 -11.16 29.23
C GLU A 36 1.36 -11.83 27.91
N GLU A 37 0.87 -11.34 26.76
CA GLU A 37 1.19 -11.88 25.45
C GLU A 37 2.57 -11.40 24.93
N PHE A 38 3.12 -10.31 25.50
CA PHE A 38 4.32 -9.63 24.98
C PHE A 38 5.33 -9.35 26.09
N LYS A 39 5.91 -10.44 26.64
CA LYS A 39 7.00 -10.34 27.65
C LYS A 39 8.14 -9.48 27.07
N ASN A 40 8.63 -8.53 27.86
CA ASN A 40 9.72 -7.61 27.51
C ASN A 40 9.41 -6.62 26.36
N THR A 41 8.12 -6.37 26.06
CA THR A 41 7.71 -5.31 25.11
C THR A 41 6.95 -4.23 25.88
N PRO A 42 7.44 -2.97 25.93
CA PRO A 42 6.70 -1.88 26.54
C PRO A 42 5.37 -1.64 25.81
N ILE A 43 4.28 -1.54 26.58
CA ILE A 43 2.94 -1.28 26.05
C ILE A 43 2.38 -0.04 26.74
N TYR A 44 2.10 0.97 25.93
CA TYR A 44 1.51 2.24 26.33
C TYR A 44 0.04 2.30 25.92
N ARG A 45 -0.75 3.10 26.65
CA ARG A 45 -2.17 3.32 26.36
C ARG A 45 -2.43 4.70 25.75
N SER A 46 -1.49 5.64 25.92
CA SER A 46 -1.54 6.97 25.32
C SER A 46 -0.14 7.50 24.98
N LEU A 47 -0.05 8.47 24.09
CA LEU A 47 1.21 9.15 23.77
C LEU A 47 1.82 9.87 24.97
N LYS A 48 0.99 10.26 25.96
CA LYS A 48 1.45 10.95 27.19
C LYS A 48 2.26 10.04 28.12
N GLU A 49 2.14 8.74 27.98
CA GLU A 49 2.90 7.76 28.78
C GLU A 49 4.28 7.46 28.19
N CYS A 50 4.56 7.96 26.97
CA CYS A 50 5.80 7.69 26.24
C CYS A 50 6.74 8.91 26.29
N ASP A 51 8.03 8.70 26.51
CA ASP A 51 9.02 9.67 26.07
C ASP A 51 9.23 9.49 24.56
N LEU A 52 8.57 10.36 23.79
CA LEU A 52 8.60 10.28 22.32
C LEU A 52 10.00 10.54 21.74
N ASN A 53 10.91 11.20 22.48
CA ASN A 53 12.26 11.51 22.02
C ASN A 53 13.13 10.24 21.91
N GLU A 54 12.81 9.20 22.67
CA GLU A 54 13.55 7.94 22.65
C GLU A 54 13.37 7.15 21.35
N PHE A 55 12.29 7.38 20.59
CA PHE A 55 11.98 6.63 19.40
C PHE A 55 12.61 7.23 18.15
N ASP A 56 13.15 6.36 17.29
CA ASP A 56 13.72 6.70 15.99
C ASP A 56 12.65 6.67 14.89
N LEU A 57 11.70 5.73 15.02
CA LEU A 57 10.65 5.46 14.04
C LEU A 57 9.30 5.30 14.75
N PHE A 58 8.28 5.95 14.20
CA PHE A 58 6.88 5.75 14.55
C PHE A 58 6.15 5.06 13.40
N ILE A 59 5.34 4.04 13.71
CA ILE A 59 4.51 3.35 12.73
C ILE A 59 3.05 3.55 13.12
N ILE A 60 2.29 4.25 12.26
CA ILE A 60 0.86 4.46 12.43
C ILE A 60 0.14 3.32 11.71
N ALA A 61 -0.41 2.38 12.48
CA ALA A 61 -1.09 1.17 12.04
C ALA A 61 -2.44 0.96 12.74
N ASN A 62 -3.07 2.06 13.18
CA ASN A 62 -4.42 2.09 13.69
C ASN A 62 -5.45 2.05 12.55
N ILE A 63 -6.73 2.34 12.79
CA ILE A 63 -7.76 2.36 11.74
C ILE A 63 -7.56 3.59 10.84
N THR A 64 -7.88 3.43 9.55
CA THR A 64 -7.61 4.45 8.51
C THR A 64 -8.23 5.81 8.83
N THR A 65 -9.43 5.83 9.40
CA THR A 65 -10.13 7.06 9.82
C THR A 65 -9.34 7.89 10.84
N GLU A 66 -8.45 7.25 11.62
CA GLU A 66 -7.62 7.90 12.63
C GLU A 66 -6.21 8.29 12.13
N HIS A 67 -5.81 7.87 10.94
CA HIS A 67 -4.46 8.15 10.44
C HIS A 67 -4.14 9.63 10.41
N PHE A 68 -5.06 10.46 9.92
CA PHE A 68 -4.85 11.91 9.83
C PHE A 68 -4.64 12.55 11.20
N ASN A 69 -5.53 12.28 12.16
CA ASN A 69 -5.47 12.85 13.51
C ASN A 69 -4.21 12.37 14.25
N THR A 70 -3.89 11.09 14.14
CA THR A 70 -2.69 10.50 14.75
C THR A 70 -1.41 11.10 14.16
N LEU A 71 -1.32 11.20 12.83
CA LEU A 71 -0.17 11.78 12.15
C LEU A 71 0.00 13.26 12.51
N LYS A 72 -1.07 14.04 12.46
CA LYS A 72 -1.06 15.48 12.80
C LYS A 72 -0.61 15.71 14.24
N THR A 73 -1.14 14.91 15.18
CA THR A 73 -0.76 14.99 16.60
C THR A 73 0.72 14.64 16.77
N LEU A 74 1.16 13.55 16.20
CA LEU A 74 2.54 13.10 16.32
C LEU A 74 3.54 14.08 15.68
N ASP A 75 3.22 14.59 14.47
CA ASP A 75 4.06 15.59 13.77
C ASP A 75 4.20 16.89 14.56
N GLY A 76 3.19 17.25 15.37
CA GLY A 76 3.23 18.38 16.28
C GLY A 76 4.11 18.15 17.52
N LEU A 77 4.26 16.90 17.96
CA LEU A 77 4.96 16.54 19.20
C LEU A 77 6.43 16.18 19.00
N VAL A 78 6.84 15.74 17.80
CA VAL A 78 8.20 15.30 17.53
C VAL A 78 8.84 16.10 16.39
N LYS A 79 10.18 16.09 16.32
CA LYS A 79 10.97 16.76 15.28
C LYS A 79 12.13 15.84 14.83
N ASP A 80 12.46 15.92 13.55
CA ASP A 80 13.57 15.17 12.91
C ASP A 80 13.42 13.64 13.03
N LYS A 81 12.18 13.16 13.20
CA LYS A 81 11.83 11.74 13.31
C LYS A 81 11.31 11.17 11.98
N THR A 82 11.34 9.85 11.88
CA THR A 82 10.71 9.14 10.77
C THR A 82 9.34 8.61 11.19
N ILE A 83 8.32 8.84 10.36
CA ILE A 83 6.95 8.38 10.59
C ILE A 83 6.52 7.56 9.37
N LEU A 84 6.19 6.29 9.58
CA LEU A 84 5.62 5.40 8.58
C LEU A 84 4.12 5.25 8.83
N VAL A 85 3.30 5.66 7.88
CA VAL A 85 1.84 5.53 7.99
C VAL A 85 1.37 4.36 7.14
N GLU A 86 0.49 3.52 7.66
CA GLU A 86 -0.13 2.45 6.88
C GLU A 86 -1.02 3.00 5.75
N LYS A 87 -1.17 2.20 4.72
CA LYS A 87 -2.04 2.53 3.58
C LYS A 87 -3.53 2.23 3.89
N PRO A 88 -4.44 3.00 3.29
CA PRO A 88 -4.24 4.26 2.59
C PRO A 88 -3.77 5.35 3.57
N LEU A 89 -3.03 6.34 3.08
CA LEU A 89 -2.53 7.43 3.92
C LEU A 89 -3.64 8.04 4.78
N PHE A 90 -4.77 8.39 4.15
CA PHE A 90 -5.99 8.89 4.77
C PHE A 90 -7.21 8.30 4.06
N GLU A 91 -8.38 8.48 4.62
CA GLU A 91 -9.66 8.12 4.05
C GLU A 91 -10.02 8.94 2.80
N LYS A 92 -9.60 10.21 2.79
CA LYS A 92 -9.73 11.19 1.69
C LYS A 92 -8.56 12.14 1.71
N SER A 93 -8.32 12.85 0.60
CA SER A 93 -7.26 13.87 0.55
C SER A 93 -7.45 14.93 1.62
N GLN A 94 -6.40 15.21 2.35
CA GLN A 94 -6.31 16.23 3.39
C GLN A 94 -5.17 17.19 3.04
N ASN A 95 -5.36 18.46 3.36
CA ASN A 95 -4.31 19.46 3.23
C ASN A 95 -3.34 19.27 4.39
N PHE A 96 -2.30 18.50 4.17
CA PHE A 96 -1.28 18.18 5.17
C PHE A 96 0.12 18.29 4.58
N THR A 97 0.95 19.06 5.24
CA THR A 97 2.38 19.17 4.94
C THR A 97 3.16 19.08 6.24
N SER A 98 4.24 18.34 6.23
CA SER A 98 5.21 18.33 7.33
C SER A 98 6.54 18.86 6.82
N LEU A 99 7.11 19.79 7.57
CA LEU A 99 8.48 20.31 7.38
C LEU A 99 9.42 19.86 8.49
N LYS A 100 8.90 19.10 9.46
CA LYS A 100 9.63 18.72 10.68
C LYS A 100 10.10 17.29 10.68
N ASN A 101 9.36 16.39 10.01
CA ASN A 101 9.59 14.97 10.08
C ASN A 101 9.61 14.33 8.68
N HIS A 102 10.25 13.17 8.57
CA HIS A 102 10.25 12.35 7.36
C HIS A 102 9.04 11.41 7.36
N ILE A 103 8.06 11.68 6.49
CA ILE A 103 6.82 10.90 6.44
C ILE A 103 6.82 10.01 5.21
N TYR A 104 6.59 8.72 5.43
CA TYR A 104 6.45 7.70 4.40
C TYR A 104 5.14 6.94 4.57
N VAL A 105 4.64 6.35 3.48
CA VAL A 105 3.45 5.50 3.49
C VAL A 105 3.82 4.07 3.11
N ALA A 106 3.25 3.11 3.84
CA ALA A 106 3.60 1.69 3.75
C ALA A 106 2.99 1.01 2.51
N TYR A 107 3.27 1.54 1.32
CA TYR A 107 2.97 0.86 0.06
C TYR A 107 3.94 -0.30 -0.15
N LEU A 108 3.66 -1.36 0.58
CA LEU A 108 4.48 -2.56 0.72
C LEU A 108 4.88 -3.18 -0.62
N LEU A 109 4.02 -3.15 -1.62
CA LEU A 109 4.28 -3.79 -2.91
C LEU A 109 5.45 -3.19 -3.68
N ARG A 110 5.88 -1.97 -3.38
CA ARG A 110 7.13 -1.40 -3.94
C ARG A 110 8.38 -2.24 -3.59
N PHE A 111 8.30 -3.05 -2.54
CA PHE A 111 9.37 -3.92 -2.02
C PHE A 111 9.17 -5.39 -2.36
N ASN A 112 8.09 -5.74 -3.08
CA ASN A 112 7.88 -7.08 -3.61
C ASN A 112 8.98 -7.39 -4.65
N PRO A 113 9.67 -8.54 -4.58
CA PRO A 113 10.77 -8.85 -5.49
C PRO A 113 10.37 -8.87 -6.97
N VAL A 114 9.12 -9.25 -7.30
CA VAL A 114 8.59 -9.17 -8.67
C VAL A 114 8.57 -7.71 -9.14
N ILE A 115 8.06 -6.79 -8.32
CA ILE A 115 7.97 -5.35 -8.66
C ILE A 115 9.36 -4.72 -8.76
N VAL A 116 10.26 -5.05 -7.83
CA VAL A 116 11.65 -4.56 -7.87
C VAL A 116 12.35 -5.01 -9.16
N ALA A 117 12.19 -6.28 -9.54
CA ALA A 117 12.75 -6.83 -10.77
C ALA A 117 12.10 -6.19 -12.01
N LEU A 118 10.76 -6.06 -12.02
CA LEU A 118 10.01 -5.47 -13.12
C LEU A 118 10.47 -4.01 -13.36
N LYS A 119 10.58 -3.20 -12.31
CA LYS A 119 11.06 -1.82 -12.41
C LYS A 119 12.45 -1.73 -13.03
N ARG A 120 13.35 -2.67 -12.69
CA ARG A 120 14.69 -2.75 -13.30
C ARG A 120 14.64 -3.13 -14.78
N LEU A 121 13.78 -4.10 -15.12
CA LEU A 121 13.60 -4.58 -16.50
C LEU A 121 12.99 -3.53 -17.42
N LEU A 122 12.16 -2.63 -16.89
CA LEU A 122 11.53 -1.54 -17.63
C LEU A 122 12.45 -0.30 -17.82
N LYS A 123 13.61 -0.29 -17.18
CA LYS A 123 14.54 0.85 -17.30
C LYS A 123 15.02 1.00 -18.74
N GLY A 124 14.73 2.16 -19.37
CA GLY A 124 15.11 2.47 -20.74
C GLY A 124 14.17 1.90 -21.81
N GLU A 125 13.15 1.13 -21.44
CA GLU A 125 12.16 0.61 -22.39
C GLU A 125 11.16 1.72 -22.77
N LYS A 126 10.80 1.79 -24.06
CA LYS A 126 9.70 2.62 -24.55
C LYS A 126 8.40 1.86 -24.34
N ILE A 127 7.64 2.26 -23.33
CA ILE A 127 6.41 1.58 -22.92
C ILE A 127 5.22 2.17 -23.67
N TYR A 128 4.44 1.33 -24.33
CA TYR A 128 3.21 1.73 -25.04
C TYR A 128 1.97 1.61 -24.16
N PHE A 129 1.90 0.49 -23.42
CA PHE A 129 0.72 0.11 -22.68
C PHE A 129 1.08 -0.66 -21.43
N ALA A 130 0.33 -0.42 -20.36
CA ALA A 130 0.35 -1.21 -19.13
C ALA A 130 -1.07 -1.47 -18.63
N SER A 131 -1.32 -2.71 -18.18
CA SER A 131 -2.54 -3.09 -17.46
C SER A 131 -2.17 -3.65 -16.10
N LEU A 132 -2.79 -3.14 -15.05
CA LEU A 132 -2.67 -3.59 -13.67
C LEU A 132 -4.03 -4.11 -13.22
N VAL A 133 -4.10 -5.36 -12.82
CA VAL A 133 -5.35 -6.02 -12.43
C VAL A 133 -5.21 -6.60 -11.04
N CYS A 134 -6.15 -6.27 -10.15
CA CYS A 134 -6.27 -6.90 -8.84
C CYS A 134 -7.73 -7.26 -8.58
N ASN A 135 -8.03 -8.55 -8.74
CA ASN A 135 -9.35 -9.13 -8.58
C ASN A 135 -9.31 -10.15 -7.45
N SER A 136 -10.31 -10.13 -6.60
CA SER A 136 -10.40 -11.04 -5.46
C SER A 136 -11.83 -11.17 -4.95
N TYR A 137 -12.09 -12.17 -4.09
CA TYR A 137 -13.38 -12.37 -3.50
C TYR A 137 -13.39 -11.92 -2.03
N LEU A 138 -13.97 -10.74 -1.76
CA LEU A 138 -13.98 -10.12 -0.43
C LEU A 138 -14.40 -11.08 0.69
N PRO A 139 -15.44 -11.95 0.53
CA PRO A 139 -15.81 -12.91 1.56
C PRO A 139 -14.70 -13.89 1.97
N HIS A 140 -13.70 -14.12 1.12
CA HIS A 140 -12.58 -15.04 1.40
C HIS A 140 -11.35 -14.33 2.01
N TRP A 141 -11.39 -13.02 2.22
CA TRP A 141 -10.21 -12.30 2.73
C TRP A 141 -9.88 -12.61 4.19
N ARG A 142 -10.92 -12.94 4.98
CA ARG A 142 -10.80 -13.18 6.43
C ARG A 142 -11.76 -14.29 6.86
N ALA A 143 -11.45 -14.94 7.96
CA ALA A 143 -12.32 -15.98 8.54
C ALA A 143 -13.65 -15.44 9.14
N LEU A 144 -13.69 -14.14 9.46
CA LEU A 144 -14.90 -13.48 9.98
C LEU A 144 -15.83 -13.07 8.84
N ASP A 145 -17.11 -12.88 9.15
CA ASP A 145 -18.10 -12.37 8.22
C ASP A 145 -17.63 -11.04 7.60
N TYR A 146 -17.49 -11.04 6.28
CA TYR A 146 -16.97 -9.90 5.52
C TYR A 146 -17.80 -8.63 5.71
N ARG A 147 -19.13 -8.77 5.97
CA ARG A 147 -20.06 -7.66 6.18
C ARG A 147 -19.72 -6.83 7.43
N GLN A 148 -19.01 -7.43 8.39
CA GLN A 148 -18.55 -6.74 9.61
C GLN A 148 -17.20 -6.04 9.41
N ASN A 149 -16.53 -6.26 8.27
CA ASN A 149 -15.26 -5.67 7.97
C ASN A 149 -15.41 -4.22 7.48
N TYR A 150 -14.46 -3.36 7.80
CA TYR A 150 -14.41 -1.99 7.31
C TYR A 150 -14.46 -1.92 5.76
N SER A 151 -13.86 -2.90 5.07
CA SER A 151 -13.85 -2.98 3.60
C SER A 151 -15.26 -3.00 3.00
N ALA A 152 -16.26 -3.58 3.71
CA ALA A 152 -17.64 -3.63 3.30
C ALA A 152 -18.42 -2.32 3.55
N LYS A 153 -17.85 -1.39 4.32
CA LYS A 153 -18.57 -0.22 4.86
C LYS A 153 -18.00 1.08 4.33
N LYS A 154 -18.75 1.79 3.49
CA LYS A 154 -18.35 3.09 2.92
C LYS A 154 -18.05 4.11 4.01
N GLU A 155 -18.86 4.15 5.06
CA GLU A 155 -18.74 5.07 6.20
C GLU A 155 -17.50 4.85 7.06
N LEU A 156 -16.84 3.68 6.94
CA LEU A 156 -15.56 3.37 7.59
C LEU A 156 -14.35 3.52 6.66
N GLY A 157 -14.53 4.17 5.51
CA GLY A 157 -13.47 4.33 4.50
C GLY A 157 -13.19 3.07 3.69
N GLY A 158 -14.13 2.08 3.69
CA GLY A 158 -14.03 0.88 2.87
C GLY A 158 -14.26 1.14 1.39
N GLY A 159 -14.05 0.10 0.59
CA GLY A 159 -14.24 0.07 -0.85
C GLY A 159 -13.00 -0.38 -1.60
N VAL A 160 -13.24 -1.00 -2.75
CA VAL A 160 -12.19 -1.62 -3.56
C VAL A 160 -11.11 -0.64 -3.98
N LEU A 161 -11.51 0.60 -4.26
CA LEU A 161 -10.59 1.64 -4.74
C LEU A 161 -9.52 2.00 -3.69
N LEU A 162 -9.89 2.16 -2.42
CA LEU A 162 -8.93 2.47 -1.35
C LEU A 162 -8.19 1.24 -0.85
N ASP A 163 -8.88 0.12 -0.70
CA ASP A 163 -8.26 -1.11 -0.22
C ASP A 163 -7.19 -1.61 -1.18
N LEU A 164 -7.46 -1.50 -2.50
CA LEU A 164 -6.54 -1.90 -3.56
C LEU A 164 -5.78 -0.71 -4.17
N SER A 165 -5.65 0.41 -3.45
CA SER A 165 -4.86 1.58 -3.89
C SER A 165 -3.37 1.29 -4.13
N HIS A 166 -2.92 0.11 -3.74
CA HIS A 166 -1.58 -0.38 -4.11
C HIS A 166 -1.34 -0.38 -5.62
N GLU A 167 -2.36 -0.67 -6.45
CA GLU A 167 -2.23 -0.70 -7.90
C GLU A 167 -2.04 0.71 -8.46
N ILE A 168 -2.73 1.71 -7.86
CA ILE A 168 -2.54 3.13 -8.23
C ILE A 168 -1.14 3.59 -7.82
N ASP A 169 -0.69 3.24 -6.62
CA ASP A 169 0.67 3.51 -6.15
C ASP A 169 1.73 2.87 -7.06
N LEU A 170 1.55 1.60 -7.42
CA LEU A 170 2.47 0.91 -8.33
C LEU A 170 2.51 1.55 -9.72
N ALA A 171 1.37 2.05 -10.23
CA ALA A 171 1.34 2.79 -11.48
C ALA A 171 2.19 4.07 -11.38
N PHE A 172 2.06 4.88 -10.32
CA PHE A 172 2.94 6.03 -10.07
C PHE A 172 4.41 5.62 -9.89
N PHE A 173 4.67 4.52 -9.19
CA PHE A 173 6.03 4.04 -8.93
C PHE A 173 6.76 3.58 -10.19
N LEU A 174 6.04 2.97 -11.14
CA LEU A 174 6.61 2.42 -12.37
C LEU A 174 6.62 3.43 -13.52
N PHE A 175 5.54 4.21 -13.67
CA PHE A 175 5.30 5.02 -14.89
C PHE A 175 5.35 6.53 -14.65
N LYS A 176 5.35 7.00 -13.39
CA LYS A 176 5.43 8.41 -12.98
C LYS A 176 4.31 9.30 -13.58
N ASP A 177 4.22 10.52 -13.15
CA ASP A 177 3.44 11.65 -13.71
C ASP A 177 2.10 11.28 -14.39
N LEU A 178 1.24 10.55 -13.64
CA LEU A 178 -0.02 10.03 -14.17
C LEU A 178 -1.13 11.08 -14.16
N GLU A 179 -1.88 11.11 -15.26
CA GLU A 179 -3.12 11.86 -15.45
C GLU A 179 -4.30 10.88 -15.62
N LEU A 180 -5.40 11.13 -14.92
CA LEU A 180 -6.63 10.34 -15.04
C LEU A 180 -7.42 10.81 -16.27
N ILE A 181 -7.65 9.91 -17.24
CA ILE A 181 -8.42 10.17 -18.47
C ILE A 181 -9.89 9.78 -18.26
N TYR A 182 -10.11 8.54 -17.78
CA TYR A 182 -11.44 7.99 -17.56
C TYR A 182 -11.45 7.12 -16.30
N SER A 183 -12.58 7.06 -15.63
CA SER A 183 -12.78 6.15 -14.52
C SER A 183 -14.24 5.74 -14.38
N GLN A 184 -14.43 4.54 -13.84
CA GLN A 184 -15.70 4.05 -13.34
C GLN A 184 -15.45 3.45 -11.95
N ASN A 185 -16.30 3.80 -10.97
CA ASN A 185 -16.23 3.26 -9.62
C ASN A 185 -17.68 3.08 -9.15
N ALA A 186 -18.05 1.88 -8.78
CA ALA A 186 -19.42 1.55 -8.42
C ALA A 186 -19.49 0.30 -7.54
N LYS A 187 -20.63 0.11 -6.90
CA LYS A 187 -21.09 -1.19 -6.42
C LYS A 187 -21.93 -1.83 -7.52
N ILE A 188 -21.46 -2.93 -8.10
CA ILE A 188 -22.11 -3.58 -9.24
C ILE A 188 -22.49 -5.04 -8.97
N SER A 189 -21.92 -5.68 -7.94
CA SER A 189 -22.19 -7.09 -7.63
C SER A 189 -23.28 -7.26 -6.56
N GLU A 190 -23.66 -8.51 -6.30
CA GLU A 190 -24.60 -8.91 -5.25
C GLU A 190 -23.98 -9.02 -3.85
N LEU A 191 -22.74 -8.54 -3.65
CA LEU A 191 -22.16 -8.51 -2.31
C LEU A 191 -22.96 -7.60 -1.39
N ASP A 192 -23.22 -8.06 -0.17
CA ASP A 192 -23.93 -7.30 0.86
C ASP A 192 -22.97 -6.29 1.53
N ILE A 193 -22.73 -5.17 0.82
CA ILE A 193 -21.82 -4.09 1.23
C ILE A 193 -22.38 -2.73 0.84
N THR A 194 -21.96 -1.67 1.54
CA THR A 194 -22.30 -0.27 1.20
C THR A 194 -21.19 0.42 0.41
N SER A 195 -20.00 -0.18 0.36
CA SER A 195 -18.84 0.36 -0.35
C SER A 195 -18.84 -0.04 -1.83
N ASP A 196 -17.94 0.58 -2.61
CA ASP A 196 -17.67 0.18 -4.00
C ASP A 196 -16.99 -1.20 -4.05
N ASP A 197 -17.37 -2.01 -5.03
CA ASP A 197 -16.81 -3.35 -5.29
C ASP A 197 -16.13 -3.48 -6.67
N PHE A 198 -16.20 -2.43 -7.48
CA PHE A 198 -15.59 -2.33 -8.78
C PHE A 198 -14.95 -0.98 -8.99
N ALA A 199 -13.73 -0.95 -9.55
CA ALA A 199 -13.11 0.27 -10.05
C ALA A 199 -12.31 -0.03 -11.32
N PHE A 200 -12.49 0.83 -12.32
CA PHE A 200 -11.71 0.86 -13.55
C PHE A 200 -11.15 2.26 -13.77
N LEU A 201 -9.85 2.36 -14.04
CA LEU A 201 -9.18 3.62 -14.32
C LEU A 201 -8.38 3.51 -15.62
N ALA A 202 -8.53 4.49 -16.49
CA ALA A 202 -7.65 4.72 -17.62
C ALA A 202 -6.82 5.99 -17.35
N LEU A 203 -5.49 5.82 -17.37
CA LEU A 203 -4.53 6.88 -17.13
C LEU A 203 -3.54 6.97 -18.29
N LYS A 204 -2.84 8.09 -18.36
CA LYS A 204 -1.65 8.28 -19.20
C LYS A 204 -0.56 8.98 -18.41
N ASN A 205 0.67 8.86 -18.88
CA ASN A 205 1.78 9.65 -18.38
C ASN A 205 2.25 10.69 -19.42
N SER A 206 3.25 11.49 -19.07
CA SER A 206 3.84 12.49 -19.95
C SER A 206 4.50 11.92 -21.21
N GLN A 207 4.78 10.62 -21.25
CA GLN A 207 5.30 9.89 -22.41
C GLN A 207 4.21 9.23 -23.27
N GLU A 208 2.93 9.57 -23.01
CA GLU A 208 1.75 9.00 -23.67
C GLU A 208 1.56 7.48 -23.49
N THR A 209 2.26 6.87 -22.52
CA THR A 209 1.98 5.48 -22.12
C THR A 209 0.53 5.38 -21.62
N LYS A 210 -0.25 4.45 -22.16
CA LYS A 210 -1.63 4.18 -21.71
C LYS A 210 -1.59 3.16 -20.60
N ILE A 211 -2.24 3.48 -19.47
CA ILE A 211 -2.26 2.62 -18.27
C ILE A 211 -3.70 2.34 -17.89
N HIS A 212 -4.05 1.06 -17.75
CA HIS A 212 -5.35 0.62 -17.23
C HIS A 212 -5.16 0.01 -15.85
N ILE A 213 -6.10 0.29 -14.95
CA ILE A 213 -6.19 -0.36 -13.63
C ILE A 213 -7.60 -0.92 -13.48
N GLU A 214 -7.70 -2.19 -13.12
CA GLU A 214 -8.97 -2.88 -12.87
C GLU A 214 -8.92 -3.53 -11.49
N LEU A 215 -9.92 -3.23 -10.67
CA LEU A 215 -10.01 -3.68 -9.29
C LEU A 215 -11.40 -4.23 -9.03
N ASP A 216 -11.50 -5.41 -8.40
CA ASP A 216 -12.79 -5.92 -7.95
C ASP A 216 -12.73 -6.71 -6.64
N TYR A 217 -13.92 -6.84 -6.01
CA TYR A 217 -14.17 -7.63 -4.80
C TYR A 217 -14.99 -8.90 -5.04
N PHE A 218 -15.43 -9.16 -6.27
CA PHE A 218 -16.41 -10.20 -6.57
C PHE A 218 -15.87 -11.36 -7.39
N SER A 219 -14.65 -11.29 -7.88
CA SER A 219 -14.00 -12.39 -8.62
C SER A 219 -13.76 -13.59 -7.74
N LYS A 220 -14.21 -14.78 -8.19
CA LYS A 220 -14.13 -16.03 -7.41
C LYS A 220 -12.72 -16.63 -7.38
N PHE A 221 -11.79 -16.06 -8.11
CA PHE A 221 -10.37 -16.42 -8.09
C PHE A 221 -9.52 -15.17 -7.83
N ASN A 222 -8.39 -15.37 -7.17
CA ASN A 222 -7.46 -14.28 -6.94
C ASN A 222 -6.59 -14.04 -8.17
N LYS A 223 -6.53 -12.79 -8.62
CA LYS A 223 -5.64 -12.34 -9.69
C LYS A 223 -4.96 -11.05 -9.25
N ARG A 224 -3.64 -11.00 -9.32
CA ARG A 224 -2.86 -9.78 -9.15
C ARG A 224 -1.72 -9.78 -10.15
N GLU A 225 -1.96 -9.18 -11.30
CA GLU A 225 -1.10 -9.27 -12.47
C GLU A 225 -0.86 -7.90 -13.10
N MET A 226 0.30 -7.77 -13.74
CA MET A 226 0.61 -6.65 -14.62
C MET A 226 1.01 -7.17 -15.98
N THR A 227 0.42 -6.60 -17.04
CA THR A 227 0.82 -6.82 -18.42
C THR A 227 1.37 -5.51 -18.97
N ILE A 228 2.60 -5.53 -19.51
CA ILE A 228 3.27 -4.33 -20.03
C ILE A 228 3.83 -4.62 -21.40
N HIS A 229 3.51 -3.76 -22.36
CA HIS A 229 4.01 -3.85 -23.73
C HIS A 229 4.98 -2.71 -24.03
N THR A 230 6.18 -3.06 -24.44
CA THR A 230 7.23 -2.12 -24.86
C THR A 230 7.55 -2.30 -26.33
N LEU A 231 8.48 -1.52 -26.85
CA LEU A 231 8.91 -1.63 -28.25
C LEU A 231 9.44 -3.03 -28.61
N GLU A 232 10.21 -3.64 -27.70
CA GLU A 232 10.93 -4.90 -28.00
C GLU A 232 10.39 -6.11 -27.24
N LYS A 233 9.61 -5.89 -26.16
CA LYS A 233 9.21 -6.94 -25.22
C LYS A 233 7.80 -6.76 -24.72
N SER A 234 7.21 -7.87 -24.28
CA SER A 234 6.02 -7.86 -23.45
C SER A 234 6.33 -8.58 -22.14
N PHE A 235 5.85 -8.01 -21.05
CA PHE A 235 6.03 -8.55 -19.70
C PHE A 235 4.67 -8.95 -19.14
N LYS A 236 4.61 -10.14 -18.52
CA LYS A 236 3.48 -10.55 -17.67
C LYS A 236 4.03 -10.84 -16.28
N ALA A 237 3.79 -9.95 -15.33
CA ALA A 237 4.19 -10.09 -13.94
C ALA A 237 2.99 -10.59 -13.12
N ASP A 238 3.16 -11.72 -12.44
CA ASP A 238 2.16 -12.38 -11.60
C ASP A 238 2.63 -12.32 -10.15
N LEU A 239 1.94 -11.53 -9.33
CA LEU A 239 2.30 -11.30 -7.94
C LEU A 239 1.76 -12.39 -7.01
N ILE A 240 0.79 -13.19 -7.47
CA ILE A 240 0.30 -14.35 -6.71
C ILE A 240 1.31 -15.49 -6.79
N ASN A 241 1.76 -15.80 -8.03
CA ASN A 241 2.71 -16.88 -8.28
C ASN A 241 4.18 -16.42 -8.28
N ASN A 242 4.44 -15.16 -7.93
CA ASN A 242 5.78 -14.57 -7.79
C ASN A 242 6.68 -14.81 -9.02
N LYS A 243 6.19 -14.49 -10.22
CA LYS A 243 6.93 -14.72 -11.48
C LYS A 243 6.76 -13.59 -12.48
N ILE A 244 7.74 -13.43 -13.37
CA ILE A 244 7.66 -12.58 -14.55
C ILE A 244 7.91 -13.45 -15.78
N LYS A 245 6.98 -13.41 -16.73
CA LYS A 245 7.19 -13.94 -18.09
C LYS A 245 7.57 -12.78 -18.99
N ILE A 246 8.63 -12.95 -19.77
CA ILE A 246 9.15 -11.99 -20.71
C ILE A 246 9.03 -12.60 -22.09
N TYR A 247 8.34 -11.93 -23.00
CA TYR A 247 8.19 -12.32 -24.40
C TYR A 247 8.97 -11.35 -25.25
N HIS A 248 9.85 -11.85 -26.09
CA HIS A 248 10.67 -11.05 -26.98
C HIS A 248 10.07 -11.01 -28.39
N LYS A 249 10.40 -9.99 -29.16
CA LYS A 249 9.95 -9.81 -30.55
C LYS A 249 10.29 -11.00 -31.47
N ASN A 250 11.39 -11.69 -31.21
CA ASN A 250 11.79 -12.93 -31.92
C ASN A 250 11.06 -14.19 -31.43
N GLN A 251 9.94 -14.05 -30.72
CA GLN A 251 9.11 -15.12 -30.14
C GLN A 251 9.80 -15.95 -29.04
N SER A 252 11.01 -15.63 -28.63
CA SER A 252 11.63 -16.26 -27.47
C SER A 252 10.94 -15.84 -26.17
N GLN A 253 10.92 -16.75 -25.18
CA GLN A 253 10.30 -16.53 -23.89
C GLN A 253 11.30 -16.79 -22.77
N LYS A 254 11.26 -15.95 -21.73
CA LYS A 254 12.01 -16.15 -20.48
C LYS A 254 11.07 -16.06 -19.29
N ILE A 255 11.26 -16.94 -18.31
CA ILE A 255 10.52 -16.92 -17.04
C ILE A 255 11.51 -16.64 -15.90
N LEU A 256 11.17 -15.68 -15.06
CA LEU A 256 11.85 -15.38 -13.80
C LEU A 256 10.93 -15.72 -12.65
N ASN A 257 11.39 -16.56 -11.72
CA ASN A 257 10.64 -16.91 -10.50
C ASN A 257 11.31 -16.23 -9.31
N PHE A 258 10.50 -15.88 -8.30
CA PHE A 258 10.94 -15.18 -7.10
C PHE A 258 10.37 -15.86 -5.87
N GLU A 259 11.15 -15.88 -4.80
CA GLU A 259 10.65 -16.25 -3.48
C GLU A 259 10.17 -14.99 -2.76
N ASN A 260 8.96 -15.02 -2.22
CA ASN A 260 8.39 -13.91 -1.48
C ASN A 260 7.40 -14.37 -0.42
N ASN A 261 7.42 -13.66 0.71
CA ASN A 261 6.36 -13.68 1.70
C ASN A 261 6.17 -12.27 2.29
N THR A 262 5.03 -12.04 2.91
CA THR A 262 4.67 -10.72 3.44
C THR A 262 5.66 -10.21 4.50
N ILE A 263 6.16 -11.08 5.39
CA ILE A 263 7.09 -10.67 6.45
C ILE A 263 8.43 -10.24 5.85
N LYS A 264 8.96 -10.97 4.87
CA LYS A 264 10.20 -10.58 4.19
C LYS A 264 10.04 -9.25 3.45
N THR A 265 8.91 -9.04 2.81
CA THR A 265 8.62 -7.78 2.12
C THR A 265 8.52 -6.62 3.12
N LEU A 266 7.91 -6.82 4.30
CA LEU A 266 7.89 -5.84 5.39
C LEU A 266 9.29 -5.57 5.95
N GLN A 267 10.13 -6.58 6.11
CA GLN A 267 11.53 -6.39 6.50
C GLN A 267 12.26 -5.50 5.50
N ASN A 268 12.09 -5.74 4.19
CA ASN A 268 12.69 -4.92 3.15
C ASN A 268 12.18 -3.46 3.19
N LEU A 269 10.87 -3.26 3.46
CA LEU A 269 10.30 -1.92 3.67
C LEU A 269 10.96 -1.23 4.88
N HIS A 270 11.06 -1.91 6.04
CA HIS A 270 11.66 -1.31 7.23
C HIS A 270 13.15 -0.98 7.03
N GLN A 271 13.92 -1.86 6.40
CA GLN A 271 15.30 -1.56 6.04
C GLN A 271 15.39 -0.30 5.17
N ALA A 272 14.53 -0.19 4.15
CA ALA A 272 14.47 0.99 3.30
C ALA A 272 14.08 2.28 4.07
N VAL A 273 13.20 2.17 5.08
CA VAL A 273 12.84 3.30 5.96
C VAL A 273 14.05 3.77 6.76
N PHE A 274 14.83 2.85 7.32
CA PHE A 274 16.04 3.18 8.09
C PHE A 274 17.14 3.79 7.20
N GLU A 275 17.23 3.35 5.95
CA GLU A 275 18.17 3.85 4.94
C GLU A 275 17.67 5.12 4.24
N LYS A 276 16.45 5.56 4.47
CA LYS A 276 15.76 6.65 3.74
C LYS A 276 15.81 6.44 2.22
N ASN A 277 15.55 5.21 1.79
CA ASN A 277 15.71 4.77 0.41
C ASN A 277 14.68 5.43 -0.53
N ASN A 278 15.09 5.75 -1.76
CA ASN A 278 14.26 6.41 -2.77
C ASN A 278 13.10 5.56 -3.34
N LYS A 279 12.97 4.30 -2.97
CA LYS A 279 11.81 3.45 -3.30
C LYS A 279 10.61 3.71 -2.40
N LEU A 280 10.83 4.35 -1.24
CA LEU A 280 9.74 4.67 -0.31
C LEU A 280 8.71 5.58 -0.97
N CYS A 281 7.46 5.40 -0.58
CA CYS A 281 6.39 6.33 -0.92
C CYS A 281 6.43 7.49 0.07
N ASP A 282 6.90 8.65 -0.35
CA ASP A 282 6.87 9.85 0.47
C ASP A 282 5.44 10.44 0.57
N LEU A 283 5.27 11.39 1.47
CA LEU A 283 3.99 12.06 1.69
C LEU A 283 3.40 12.64 0.39
N LYS A 284 4.21 13.30 -0.43
CA LYS A 284 3.76 13.93 -1.68
C LYS A 284 3.24 12.89 -2.69
N GLN A 285 3.93 11.77 -2.81
CA GLN A 285 3.50 10.66 -3.68
C GLN A 285 2.22 10.02 -3.17
N ALA A 286 2.09 9.79 -1.87
CA ALA A 286 0.89 9.23 -1.28
C ALA A 286 -0.34 10.14 -1.42
N LEU A 287 -0.15 11.46 -1.30
CA LEU A 287 -1.21 12.43 -1.58
C LEU A 287 -1.67 12.38 -3.04
N LYS A 288 -0.77 12.21 -4.02
CA LYS A 288 -1.15 12.03 -5.43
C LYS A 288 -2.00 10.77 -5.63
N VAL A 289 -1.71 9.67 -4.94
CA VAL A 289 -2.54 8.46 -4.98
C VAL A 289 -3.95 8.76 -4.46
N LEU A 290 -4.07 9.44 -3.32
CA LEU A 290 -5.37 9.84 -2.76
C LEU A 290 -6.12 10.80 -3.68
N GLU A 291 -5.45 11.77 -4.30
CA GLU A 291 -6.06 12.69 -5.26
C GLU A 291 -6.70 11.95 -6.44
N ILE A 292 -6.06 10.90 -6.95
CA ILE A 292 -6.67 10.04 -7.98
C ILE A 292 -7.90 9.33 -7.41
N CYS A 293 -7.81 8.73 -6.22
CA CYS A 293 -8.96 8.07 -5.58
C CYS A 293 -10.14 9.03 -5.41
N ASP A 294 -9.90 10.26 -4.95
CA ASP A 294 -10.94 11.26 -4.75
C ASP A 294 -11.56 11.74 -6.08
N LYS A 295 -10.74 11.91 -7.14
CA LYS A 295 -11.23 12.24 -8.48
C LYS A 295 -12.15 11.15 -9.04
N VAL A 296 -11.76 9.88 -8.82
CA VAL A 296 -12.56 8.71 -9.24
C VAL A 296 -13.89 8.67 -8.49
N ARG A 297 -13.89 8.85 -7.18
CA ARG A 297 -15.10 8.86 -6.35
C ARG A 297 -16.05 10.00 -6.70
N LYS A 298 -15.53 11.21 -6.99
CA LYS A 298 -16.35 12.38 -7.34
C LYS A 298 -17.04 12.28 -8.71
N LYS A 299 -16.44 11.55 -9.67
CA LYS A 299 -17.02 11.37 -11.01
C LYS A 299 -18.18 10.37 -11.04
N ASN A 300 -18.28 9.51 -10.03
CA ASN A 300 -19.16 8.35 -10.01
C ASN A 300 -20.12 8.35 -8.78
N GLY A 301 -20.12 9.43 -8.00
CA GLY A 301 -20.99 9.63 -6.83
C GLY A 301 -22.18 10.53 -7.11
#